data_dc883c9d2ddabcded55fe72c1ec622c3
#
_entry.id   dc883c9d2ddabcded55fe72c1ec622c3
#
_cell.length_a   1.000
_cell.length_b   1.000
_cell.length_c   1.000
_cell.angle_alpha   90.00
_cell.angle_beta   90.00
_cell.angle_gamma   90.00
#
_symmetry.space_group_name_H-M   'P 1'
#
loop_
_entity.id
_entity.type
_entity.pdbx_description
1 polymer ?
#
loop_
_entity_poly.entity_id
_entity_poly.type
_entity_poly.pdbx_seq_one_letter_code
_entity_poly.pdbx_strand_id
1 'polypeptide(L)'
;MRRKTRVVDLNGKAKIGGDNPILIQSMTNTPTADAKATINQTRALFDAGCEAVRITVNTQEAADALPEIQKAFPNKPLIGDIHFDYKMALEAIDAGFDKIRINPGNIGSEERVKAVIDAAKKTGVAIRIGVNGGSLDPLIEKQYGRTAKASVESTMQYIKMMEDWDFHNFVLSIKWSDIPRMVEANQLLSERTNYPLHIGLTEAGTVYSGSISSGIGIGTLLMQGIGDTIRVSLTGDPVKEIRAAKIILQSAGLREFGPRITSCPTCGRTEIDLISMAEKVEERLMREYPTLKIHVAVMGCVVNGPGEAKEADIGIAGGKGKGIIFKGGQIIKTCSENELIPNLFEEIEKIKQEKGEN
;
A
#
# COMPACT_ATOMS: atom_id res chain seq x y z
N MET A 1 8.42 -17.48 -1.32
CA MET A 1 8.16 -17.47 0.15
C MET A 1 8.59 -16.12 0.68
N ARG A 2 7.80 -15.48 1.55
CA ARG A 2 8.15 -14.16 2.12
C ARG A 2 9.38 -14.26 3.03
N ARG A 3 10.25 -13.27 2.99
CA ARG A 3 11.44 -13.15 3.86
C ARG A 3 11.01 -13.09 5.33
N LYS A 4 11.70 -13.83 6.20
CA LYS A 4 11.48 -13.74 7.65
C LYS A 4 12.08 -12.44 8.19
N THR A 5 11.28 -11.61 8.83
CA THR A 5 11.69 -10.34 9.41
C THR A 5 11.33 -10.28 10.89
N ARG A 6 11.99 -9.35 11.62
CA ARG A 6 11.57 -8.99 12.96
C ARG A 6 10.16 -8.38 12.92
N VAL A 7 9.47 -8.38 14.04
CA VAL A 7 8.18 -7.71 14.19
C VAL A 7 8.39 -6.35 14.84
N VAL A 8 7.85 -5.31 14.22
CA VAL A 8 7.78 -3.95 14.75
C VAL A 8 6.34 -3.68 15.14
N ASP A 9 6.12 -3.35 16.41
CA ASP A 9 4.80 -3.06 16.95
C ASP A 9 4.52 -1.55 16.93
N LEU A 10 3.33 -1.17 16.48
CA LEU A 10 2.83 0.20 16.48
C LEU A 10 1.88 0.40 17.66
N ASN A 11 2.41 0.35 18.89
CA ASN A 11 1.67 0.54 20.14
C ASN A 11 0.40 -0.35 20.25
N GLY A 12 0.51 -1.60 19.81
CA GLY A 12 -0.60 -2.56 19.82
C GLY A 12 -1.67 -2.35 18.74
N LYS A 13 -1.62 -1.26 17.98
CA LYS A 13 -2.63 -0.93 16.95
C LYS A 13 -2.39 -1.65 15.62
N ALA A 14 -1.13 -1.94 15.29
CA ALA A 14 -0.74 -2.75 14.12
C ALA A 14 0.67 -3.33 14.30
N LYS A 15 0.98 -4.38 13.55
CA LYS A 15 2.31 -5.01 13.53
C LYS A 15 2.86 -5.06 12.11
N ILE A 16 4.15 -4.79 11.97
CA ILE A 16 4.87 -4.79 10.69
C ILE A 16 5.94 -5.89 10.74
N GLY A 17 6.02 -6.71 9.69
CA GLY A 17 7.02 -7.79 9.61
C GLY A 17 6.55 -9.12 10.19
N GLY A 18 7.44 -10.10 10.23
CA GLY A 18 7.11 -11.48 10.59
C GLY A 18 6.05 -12.06 9.65
N ASP A 19 5.11 -12.79 10.21
CA ASP A 19 3.99 -13.39 9.48
C ASP A 19 2.76 -12.45 9.37
N ASN A 20 2.88 -11.19 9.86
CA ASN A 20 1.78 -10.23 9.76
C ASN A 20 1.53 -9.82 8.29
N PRO A 21 0.28 -9.48 7.94
CA PRO A 21 -0.04 -9.00 6.60
C PRO A 21 0.81 -7.79 6.19
N ILE A 22 1.13 -7.69 4.90
CA ILE A 22 1.83 -6.51 4.36
C ILE A 22 0.94 -5.30 4.52
N LEU A 23 1.40 -4.30 5.28
CA LEU A 23 0.60 -3.16 5.70
C LEU A 23 0.56 -2.09 4.60
N ILE A 24 -0.64 -1.61 4.27
CA ILE A 24 -0.86 -0.49 3.35
C ILE A 24 -0.76 0.82 4.13
N GLN A 25 0.20 1.66 3.74
CA GLN A 25 0.38 3.00 4.26
C GLN A 25 0.13 4.05 3.18
N SER A 26 -0.50 5.16 3.54
CA SER A 26 -0.56 6.37 2.74
C SER A 26 -0.23 7.62 3.57
N MET A 27 -0.41 8.78 2.99
CA MET A 27 -0.01 10.05 3.60
C MET A 27 -1.00 11.15 3.23
N THR A 28 -1.30 12.01 4.20
CA THR A 28 -2.06 13.22 3.93
C THR A 28 -1.25 14.22 3.10
N ASN A 29 -1.94 15.02 2.29
CA ASN A 29 -1.38 16.15 1.55
C ASN A 29 -2.00 17.50 1.96
N THR A 30 -2.79 17.50 3.03
CA THR A 30 -3.31 18.72 3.66
C THR A 30 -2.21 19.42 4.47
N PRO A 31 -2.25 20.76 4.63
CA PRO A 31 -1.47 21.45 5.64
C PRO A 31 -1.84 20.91 7.04
N THR A 32 -0.88 20.35 7.77
CA THR A 32 -1.18 19.69 9.06
C THR A 32 -1.67 20.67 10.13
N ALA A 33 -1.27 21.93 10.05
CA ALA A 33 -1.77 23.00 10.91
C ALA A 33 -3.31 23.20 10.79
N ASP A 34 -3.92 22.81 9.67
CA ASP A 34 -5.37 22.66 9.55
C ASP A 34 -5.77 21.25 10.04
N ALA A 35 -5.94 21.14 11.36
CA ALA A 35 -6.31 19.87 12.00
C ALA A 35 -7.59 19.27 11.41
N LYS A 36 -8.61 20.11 11.15
CA LYS A 36 -9.92 19.66 10.63
C LYS A 36 -9.79 19.07 9.22
N ALA A 37 -9.07 19.73 8.31
CA ALA A 37 -8.83 19.21 6.96
C ALA A 37 -8.01 17.90 7.01
N THR A 38 -6.98 17.86 7.87
CA THR A 38 -6.13 16.68 8.06
C THR A 38 -6.90 15.50 8.66
N ILE A 39 -7.77 15.72 9.64
CA ILE A 39 -8.66 14.70 10.20
C ILE A 39 -9.60 14.15 9.14
N ASN A 40 -10.24 15.03 8.34
CA ASN A 40 -11.15 14.58 7.29
C ASN A 40 -10.45 13.73 6.24
N GLN A 41 -9.26 14.13 5.78
CA GLN A 41 -8.50 13.34 4.82
C GLN A 41 -7.97 12.03 5.42
N THR A 42 -7.50 12.05 6.66
CA THR A 42 -7.07 10.85 7.40
C THR A 42 -8.21 9.85 7.53
N ARG A 43 -9.44 10.32 7.82
CA ARG A 43 -10.64 9.46 7.86
C ARG A 43 -10.92 8.85 6.50
N ALA A 44 -10.93 9.64 5.43
CA ALA A 44 -11.12 9.15 4.07
C ALA A 44 -10.10 8.07 3.67
N LEU A 45 -8.83 8.22 4.10
CA LEU A 45 -7.79 7.21 3.89
C LEU A 45 -8.09 5.92 4.64
N PHE A 46 -8.48 5.98 5.93
CA PHE A 46 -8.83 4.79 6.69
C PHE A 46 -10.10 4.11 6.14
N ASP A 47 -11.10 4.87 5.74
CA ASP A 47 -12.33 4.36 5.14
C ASP A 47 -12.05 3.66 3.80
N ALA A 48 -11.07 4.15 3.03
CA ALA A 48 -10.58 3.47 1.82
C ALA A 48 -9.80 2.18 2.11
N GLY A 49 -9.44 1.93 3.38
CA GLY A 49 -8.70 0.74 3.82
C GLY A 49 -7.19 0.95 3.96
N CYS A 50 -6.74 2.20 4.14
CA CYS A 50 -5.39 2.47 4.64
C CYS A 50 -5.24 1.90 6.06
N GLU A 51 -4.09 1.34 6.37
CA GLU A 51 -3.87 0.68 7.67
C GLU A 51 -2.94 1.50 8.58
N ALA A 52 -2.20 2.47 8.03
CA ALA A 52 -1.44 3.46 8.78
C ALA A 52 -1.32 4.76 7.97
N VAL A 53 -1.65 5.89 8.56
CA VAL A 53 -1.61 7.19 7.88
C VAL A 53 -0.43 8.01 8.36
N ARG A 54 0.36 8.52 7.40
CA ARG A 54 1.49 9.39 7.66
C ARG A 54 1.10 10.85 7.49
N ILE A 55 1.49 11.69 8.44
CA ILE A 55 1.17 13.10 8.55
C ILE A 55 2.47 13.89 8.68
N THR A 56 2.65 14.93 7.87
CA THR A 56 3.86 15.77 7.91
C THR A 56 3.87 16.65 9.15
N VAL A 57 5.00 16.70 9.85
CA VAL A 57 5.21 17.58 11.01
C VAL A 57 6.48 18.39 10.76
N ASN A 58 6.32 19.55 10.16
CA ASN A 58 7.42 20.38 9.68
C ASN A 58 7.49 21.78 10.31
N THR A 59 6.47 22.19 11.06
CA THR A 59 6.40 23.46 11.78
C THR A 59 5.80 23.26 13.16
N GLN A 60 5.93 24.27 14.03
CA GLN A 60 5.33 24.23 15.36
C GLN A 60 3.80 24.20 15.28
N GLU A 61 3.20 24.95 14.37
CA GLU A 61 1.75 24.97 14.17
C GLU A 61 1.23 23.59 13.73
N ALA A 62 2.02 22.86 12.96
CA ALA A 62 1.69 21.47 12.62
C ALA A 62 1.79 20.56 13.84
N ALA A 63 2.79 20.75 14.70
CA ALA A 63 2.93 19.99 15.95
C ALA A 63 1.78 20.30 16.93
N ASP A 64 1.38 21.56 17.06
CA ASP A 64 0.28 21.99 17.92
C ASP A 64 -1.08 21.36 17.54
N ALA A 65 -1.24 20.96 16.27
CA ALA A 65 -2.45 20.29 15.77
C ALA A 65 -2.49 18.76 16.06
N LEU A 66 -1.35 18.15 16.39
CA LEU A 66 -1.26 16.67 16.53
C LEU A 66 -2.15 16.09 17.63
N PRO A 67 -2.29 16.69 18.82
CA PRO A 67 -3.15 16.14 19.87
C PRO A 67 -4.63 16.02 19.43
N GLU A 68 -5.15 17.01 18.67
CA GLU A 68 -6.51 16.96 18.14
C GLU A 68 -6.65 15.85 17.10
N ILE A 69 -5.67 15.72 16.20
CA ILE A 69 -5.64 14.68 15.18
C ILE A 69 -5.56 13.29 15.83
N GLN A 70 -4.68 13.09 16.81
CA GLN A 70 -4.53 11.82 17.52
C GLN A 70 -5.81 11.42 18.26
N LYS A 71 -6.48 12.38 18.91
CA LYS A 71 -7.75 12.16 19.60
C LYS A 71 -8.86 11.68 18.66
N ALA A 72 -8.83 12.08 17.40
CA ALA A 72 -9.81 11.64 16.39
C ALA A 72 -9.61 10.18 15.96
N PHE A 73 -8.42 9.59 16.20
CA PHE A 73 -8.06 8.24 15.74
C PHE A 73 -7.36 7.42 16.85
N PRO A 74 -7.97 7.19 18.01
CA PRO A 74 -7.30 6.59 19.18
C PRO A 74 -6.82 5.15 18.92
N ASN A 75 -7.51 4.41 18.04
CA ASN A 75 -7.26 3.01 17.74
C ASN A 75 -6.65 2.77 16.33
N LYS A 76 -6.19 3.82 15.67
CA LYS A 76 -5.61 3.73 14.32
C LYS A 76 -4.15 4.19 14.34
N PRO A 77 -3.25 3.50 13.62
CA PRO A 77 -1.84 3.87 13.61
C PRO A 77 -1.61 5.20 12.88
N LEU A 78 -1.05 6.18 13.58
CA LEU A 78 -0.60 7.45 13.02
C LEU A 78 0.94 7.53 12.99
N ILE A 79 1.47 8.16 11.94
CA ILE A 79 2.90 8.24 11.69
C ILE A 79 3.31 9.69 11.47
N GLY A 80 4.21 10.21 12.29
CA GLY A 80 4.80 11.54 12.10
C GLY A 80 5.91 11.52 11.06
N ASP A 81 5.84 12.39 10.06
CA ASP A 81 6.87 12.54 9.03
C ASP A 81 7.74 13.75 9.31
N ILE A 82 8.94 13.51 9.83
CA ILE A 82 9.87 14.54 10.27
C ILE A 82 10.99 14.71 9.24
N HIS A 83 11.24 15.95 8.83
CA HIS A 83 12.22 16.22 7.79
C HIS A 83 13.55 16.71 8.34
N PHE A 84 13.57 17.72 9.22
CA PHE A 84 14.80 18.39 9.64
C PHE A 84 14.88 18.62 11.16
N ASP A 85 13.81 19.06 11.80
CA ASP A 85 13.84 19.43 13.21
C ASP A 85 13.46 18.25 14.11
N TYR A 86 14.43 17.80 14.92
CA TYR A 86 14.22 16.70 15.89
C TYR A 86 13.16 17.02 16.94
N LYS A 87 12.90 18.32 17.25
CA LYS A 87 11.86 18.72 18.20
C LYS A 87 10.48 18.32 17.71
N MET A 88 10.23 18.42 16.40
CA MET A 88 8.98 17.94 15.80
C MET A 88 8.78 16.44 15.97
N ALA A 89 9.87 15.67 16.04
CA ALA A 89 9.79 14.24 16.36
C ALA A 89 9.38 14.02 17.82
N LEU A 90 9.94 14.81 18.76
CA LEU A 90 9.56 14.73 20.16
C LEU A 90 8.10 15.13 20.38
N GLU A 91 7.64 16.22 19.77
CA GLU A 91 6.24 16.66 19.82
C GLU A 91 5.28 15.59 19.29
N ALA A 92 5.64 14.92 18.17
CA ALA A 92 4.79 13.86 17.63
C ALA A 92 4.78 12.61 18.52
N ILE A 93 5.88 12.28 19.19
CA ILE A 93 5.94 11.20 20.19
C ILE A 93 5.07 11.55 21.40
N ASP A 94 5.17 12.78 21.92
CA ASP A 94 4.41 13.26 23.08
C ASP A 94 2.91 13.35 22.77
N ALA A 95 2.54 13.68 21.53
CA ALA A 95 1.15 13.65 21.06
C ALA A 95 0.58 12.23 20.92
N GLY A 96 1.40 11.17 21.09
CA GLY A 96 0.97 9.77 21.06
C GLY A 96 0.91 9.15 19.66
N PHE A 97 1.71 9.63 18.72
CA PHE A 97 1.86 8.97 17.41
C PHE A 97 2.60 7.64 17.58
N ASP A 98 2.26 6.66 16.76
CA ASP A 98 2.71 5.26 16.93
C ASP A 98 4.03 4.97 16.22
N LYS A 99 4.37 5.80 15.23
CA LYS A 99 5.63 5.71 14.50
C LYS A 99 6.10 7.08 14.04
N ILE A 100 7.41 7.28 14.03
CA ILE A 100 8.05 8.48 13.48
C ILE A 100 8.90 8.09 12.28
N ARG A 101 8.79 8.83 11.20
CA ARG A 101 9.73 8.71 10.06
C ARG A 101 10.77 9.80 10.15
N ILE A 102 12.01 9.40 10.17
CA ILE A 102 13.17 10.30 10.09
C ILE A 102 14.13 9.86 8.98
N ASN A 103 14.94 10.80 8.51
CA ASN A 103 16.21 10.53 7.88
C ASN A 103 17.29 11.04 8.85
N PRO A 104 18.05 10.15 9.52
CA PRO A 104 19.01 10.58 10.53
C PRO A 104 20.02 11.61 9.99
N GLY A 105 20.43 11.50 8.73
CA GLY A 105 21.30 12.47 8.08
C GLY A 105 20.72 13.89 7.96
N ASN A 106 19.39 14.04 8.04
CA ASN A 106 18.73 15.35 7.95
C ASN A 106 18.37 15.94 9.34
N ILE A 107 18.34 15.11 10.38
CA ILE A 107 17.95 15.54 11.74
C ILE A 107 19.08 16.36 12.41
N GLY A 108 20.31 16.18 11.97
CA GLY A 108 21.47 16.93 12.46
C GLY A 108 22.43 16.05 13.26
N SER A 109 22.86 16.52 14.45
CA SER A 109 23.88 15.80 15.21
C SER A 109 23.40 14.47 15.80
N GLU A 110 24.33 13.61 16.13
CA GLU A 110 24.08 12.32 16.75
C GLU A 110 23.29 12.44 18.06
N GLU A 111 23.57 13.48 18.87
CA GLU A 111 22.85 13.74 20.11
C GLU A 111 21.38 14.03 19.88
N ARG A 112 21.02 14.73 18.78
CA ARG A 112 19.64 15.01 18.42
C ARG A 112 18.89 13.73 17.98
N VAL A 113 19.56 12.90 17.19
CA VAL A 113 19.00 11.59 16.81
C VAL A 113 18.80 10.74 18.06
N LYS A 114 19.80 10.71 18.96
CA LYS A 114 19.74 9.97 20.22
C LYS A 114 18.57 10.43 21.10
N ALA A 115 18.33 11.73 21.21
CA ALA A 115 17.19 12.27 21.97
C ALA A 115 15.84 11.72 21.45
N VAL A 116 15.67 11.63 20.12
CA VAL A 116 14.47 11.03 19.50
C VAL A 116 14.37 9.52 19.83
N ILE A 117 15.47 8.80 19.76
CA ILE A 117 15.50 7.36 20.07
C ILE A 117 15.19 7.11 21.55
N ASP A 118 15.77 7.91 22.46
CA ASP A 118 15.51 7.78 23.90
C ASP A 118 14.02 8.06 24.24
N ALA A 119 13.40 9.05 23.58
CA ALA A 119 11.97 9.31 23.71
C ALA A 119 11.13 8.14 23.15
N ALA A 120 11.49 7.62 21.96
CA ALA A 120 10.81 6.49 21.36
C ALA A 120 10.91 5.21 22.21
N LYS A 121 12.05 4.97 22.85
CA LYS A 121 12.22 3.86 23.81
C LYS A 121 11.26 3.93 24.99
N LYS A 122 11.09 5.13 25.58
CA LYS A 122 10.22 5.33 26.74
C LYS A 122 8.74 5.10 26.43
N THR A 123 8.33 5.41 25.21
CA THR A 123 6.92 5.39 24.80
C THR A 123 6.54 4.18 23.96
N GLY A 124 7.51 3.36 23.53
CA GLY A 124 7.30 2.22 22.64
C GLY A 124 7.08 2.62 21.16
N VAL A 125 7.26 3.89 20.83
CA VAL A 125 7.07 4.41 19.48
C VAL A 125 8.08 3.79 18.51
N ALA A 126 7.61 3.33 17.36
CA ALA A 126 8.48 2.78 16.32
C ALA A 126 9.16 3.90 15.52
N ILE A 127 10.35 3.61 14.99
CA ILE A 127 11.05 4.54 14.09
C ILE A 127 11.10 3.95 12.68
N ARG A 128 10.86 4.77 11.66
CA ARG A 128 11.23 4.42 10.29
C ARG A 128 12.43 5.24 9.83
N ILE A 129 13.51 4.54 9.54
CA ILE A 129 14.69 5.11 8.91
C ILE A 129 14.44 5.15 7.41
N GLY A 130 14.36 6.36 6.84
CA GLY A 130 14.07 6.56 5.43
C GLY A 130 15.24 7.19 4.69
N VAL A 131 15.93 6.41 3.87
CA VAL A 131 16.97 6.87 2.97
C VAL A 131 16.38 7.07 1.58
N ASN A 132 16.64 8.21 0.97
CA ASN A 132 16.27 8.49 -0.41
C ASN A 132 17.54 8.59 -1.25
N GLY A 133 17.54 8.00 -2.45
CA GLY A 133 18.69 8.06 -3.35
C GLY A 133 19.08 9.47 -3.81
N GLY A 134 18.16 10.45 -3.65
CA GLY A 134 18.43 11.86 -3.93
C GLY A 134 19.06 12.65 -2.78
N SER A 135 19.19 12.06 -1.58
CA SER A 135 19.71 12.73 -0.37
C SER A 135 20.58 11.78 0.44
N LEU A 136 21.63 11.26 -0.21
CA LEU A 136 22.65 10.44 0.42
C LEU A 136 23.63 11.30 1.24
N ASP A 137 24.26 10.68 2.24
CA ASP A 137 25.38 11.30 2.95
C ASP A 137 26.49 11.65 1.95
N PRO A 138 27.05 12.90 1.96
CA PRO A 138 28.08 13.33 1.01
C PRO A 138 29.34 12.46 1.00
N LEU A 139 29.74 11.87 2.13
CA LEU A 139 30.89 10.98 2.21
C LEU A 139 30.60 9.64 1.54
N ILE A 140 29.40 9.11 1.76
CA ILE A 140 28.93 7.89 1.11
C ILE A 140 28.81 8.12 -0.41
N GLU A 141 28.22 9.24 -0.82
CA GLU A 141 28.09 9.58 -2.24
C GLU A 141 29.44 9.74 -2.92
N LYS A 142 30.42 10.35 -2.23
CA LYS A 142 31.78 10.47 -2.73
C LYS A 142 32.49 9.12 -2.92
N GLN A 143 32.24 8.17 -2.02
CA GLN A 143 32.85 6.84 -2.03
C GLN A 143 32.22 5.87 -3.03
N TYR A 144 30.91 5.86 -3.13
CA TYR A 144 30.14 4.86 -3.88
C TYR A 144 29.35 5.43 -5.07
N GLY A 145 29.37 6.75 -5.27
CA GLY A 145 28.52 7.42 -6.25
C GLY A 145 27.04 7.38 -5.87
N ARG A 146 26.16 7.84 -6.76
CA ARG A 146 24.69 7.74 -6.60
C ARG A 146 24.19 6.39 -7.08
N THR A 147 24.44 5.36 -6.29
CA THR A 147 24.15 3.96 -6.62
C THR A 147 23.21 3.31 -5.58
N ALA A 148 22.64 2.18 -5.95
CA ALA A 148 21.89 1.33 -5.01
C ALA A 148 22.76 0.94 -3.81
N LYS A 149 24.02 0.56 -4.06
CA LYS A 149 24.99 0.22 -3.02
C LYS A 149 25.23 1.37 -2.03
N ALA A 150 25.36 2.61 -2.50
CA ALA A 150 25.52 3.77 -1.63
C ALA A 150 24.34 3.91 -0.64
N SER A 151 23.10 3.73 -1.12
CA SER A 151 21.91 3.77 -0.27
C SER A 151 21.91 2.65 0.78
N VAL A 152 22.37 1.46 0.41
CA VAL A 152 22.50 0.33 1.34
C VAL A 152 23.55 0.60 2.39
N GLU A 153 24.76 1.05 2.01
CA GLU A 153 25.82 1.38 2.97
C GLU A 153 25.40 2.48 3.95
N SER A 154 24.73 3.54 3.46
CA SER A 154 24.16 4.56 4.33
C SER A 154 23.15 3.98 5.31
N THR A 155 22.26 3.09 4.84
CA THR A 155 21.26 2.43 5.70
C THR A 155 21.93 1.54 6.75
N MET A 156 22.97 0.80 6.38
CA MET A 156 23.70 -0.08 7.31
C MET A 156 24.40 0.70 8.43
N GLN A 157 24.92 1.92 8.15
CA GLN A 157 25.46 2.78 9.19
C GLN A 157 24.38 3.17 10.22
N TYR A 158 23.17 3.49 9.74
CA TYR A 158 22.06 3.82 10.64
C TYR A 158 21.56 2.60 11.43
N ILE A 159 21.55 1.41 10.83
CA ILE A 159 21.24 0.18 11.56
C ILE A 159 22.21 -0.01 12.71
N LYS A 160 23.51 0.09 12.43
CA LYS A 160 24.56 -0.04 13.46
C LYS A 160 24.36 0.98 14.58
N MET A 161 24.11 2.24 14.25
CA MET A 161 23.84 3.29 15.24
C MET A 161 22.67 2.95 16.14
N MET A 162 21.53 2.45 15.57
CA MET A 162 20.37 2.04 16.36
C MET A 162 20.68 0.85 17.29
N GLU A 163 21.42 -0.13 16.77
CA GLU A 163 21.81 -1.32 17.52
C GLU A 163 22.83 -0.97 18.64
N ASP A 164 23.78 -0.11 18.37
CA ASP A 164 24.74 0.39 19.38
C ASP A 164 24.01 1.13 20.54
N TRP A 165 22.84 1.70 20.27
CA TRP A 165 21.98 2.30 21.29
C TRP A 165 20.91 1.33 21.82
N ASP A 166 20.99 0.03 21.52
CA ASP A 166 20.01 -0.99 21.92
C ASP A 166 18.57 -0.60 21.56
N PHE A 167 18.35 -0.10 20.33
CA PHE A 167 17.03 0.20 19.79
C PHE A 167 16.73 -0.69 18.60
N HIS A 168 15.66 -1.49 18.68
CA HIS A 168 15.31 -2.49 17.67
C HIS A 168 13.89 -2.33 17.10
N ASN A 169 13.09 -1.40 17.64
CA ASN A 169 11.71 -1.15 17.16
C ASN A 169 11.71 -0.21 15.94
N PHE A 170 12.34 -0.63 14.85
CA PHE A 170 12.42 0.20 13.66
C PHE A 170 12.19 -0.54 12.33
N VAL A 171 11.76 0.22 11.33
CA VAL A 171 11.51 -0.19 9.95
C VAL A 171 12.46 0.56 9.04
N LEU A 172 12.96 -0.09 8.01
CA LEU A 172 13.87 0.51 7.02
C LEU A 172 13.15 0.86 5.73
N SER A 173 13.64 1.87 5.03
CA SER A 173 13.10 2.25 3.74
C SER A 173 14.18 2.87 2.87
N ILE A 174 14.45 2.29 1.70
CA ILE A 174 15.24 2.92 0.64
C ILE A 174 14.32 3.19 -0.54
N LYS A 175 14.27 4.45 -0.98
CA LYS A 175 13.44 4.88 -2.10
C LYS A 175 14.26 5.55 -3.18
N TRP A 176 13.89 5.24 -4.41
CA TRP A 176 14.38 5.86 -5.63
C TRP A 176 13.19 6.19 -6.54
N SER A 177 13.35 7.14 -7.45
CA SER A 177 12.44 7.36 -8.58
C SER A 177 12.71 6.37 -9.73
N ASP A 178 13.97 5.93 -9.84
CA ASP A 178 14.42 4.90 -10.78
C ASP A 178 14.10 3.49 -10.24
N ILE A 179 13.28 2.74 -10.98
CA ILE A 179 12.79 1.43 -10.53
C ILE A 179 13.92 0.39 -10.42
N PRO A 180 14.81 0.20 -11.41
CA PRO A 180 15.92 -0.73 -11.30
C PRO A 180 16.76 -0.52 -10.04
N ARG A 181 17.14 0.74 -9.75
CA ARG A 181 17.92 1.06 -8.54
C ARG A 181 17.15 0.84 -7.26
N MET A 182 15.84 1.15 -7.25
CA MET A 182 14.99 0.89 -6.09
C MET A 182 14.88 -0.61 -5.80
N VAL A 183 14.73 -1.43 -6.84
CA VAL A 183 14.68 -2.89 -6.71
C VAL A 183 16.03 -3.41 -6.23
N GLU A 184 17.13 -3.07 -6.89
CA GLU A 184 18.50 -3.47 -6.51
C GLU A 184 18.82 -3.10 -5.06
N ALA A 185 18.54 -1.86 -4.64
CA ALA A 185 18.84 -1.41 -3.29
C ALA A 185 18.06 -2.20 -2.22
N ASN A 186 16.78 -2.49 -2.46
CA ASN A 186 15.97 -3.26 -1.51
C ASN A 186 16.35 -4.76 -1.52
N GLN A 187 16.76 -5.33 -2.65
CA GLN A 187 17.32 -6.68 -2.71
C GLN A 187 18.59 -6.78 -1.87
N LEU A 188 19.59 -5.94 -2.16
CA LEU A 188 20.85 -5.90 -1.42
C LEU A 188 20.65 -5.67 0.08
N LEU A 189 19.73 -4.77 0.46
CA LEU A 189 19.42 -4.53 1.87
C LEU A 189 18.76 -5.76 2.51
N SER A 190 17.87 -6.41 1.79
CA SER A 190 17.13 -7.59 2.29
C SER A 190 18.01 -8.78 2.63
N GLU A 191 19.18 -8.90 1.98
CA GLU A 191 20.17 -9.93 2.23
C GLU A 191 21.04 -9.65 3.48
N ARG A 192 21.13 -8.37 3.87
CA ARG A 192 22.04 -7.91 4.92
C ARG A 192 21.40 -7.68 6.27
N THR A 193 20.06 -7.69 6.34
CA THR A 193 19.35 -7.42 7.59
C THR A 193 18.01 -8.16 7.65
N ASN A 194 17.50 -8.41 8.85
CA ASN A 194 16.17 -8.98 9.09
C ASN A 194 15.15 -7.95 9.60
N TYR A 195 15.48 -6.65 9.58
CA TYR A 195 14.50 -5.61 9.89
C TYR A 195 13.43 -5.50 8.78
N PRO A 196 12.19 -5.15 9.15
CA PRO A 196 11.11 -4.97 8.17
C PRO A 196 11.42 -3.84 7.19
N LEU A 197 10.98 -4.03 5.93
CA LEU A 197 11.19 -3.06 4.87
C LEU A 197 9.87 -2.39 4.47
N HIS A 198 9.89 -1.05 4.45
CA HIS A 198 8.86 -0.23 3.84
C HIS A 198 9.26 0.08 2.41
N ILE A 199 8.57 -0.48 1.44
CA ILE A 199 8.88 -0.33 0.02
C ILE A 199 7.93 0.64 -0.69
N GLY A 200 8.41 1.28 -1.72
CA GLY A 200 7.65 2.21 -2.56
C GLY A 200 8.57 3.09 -3.37
N LEU A 201 8.04 3.66 -4.46
CA LEU A 201 8.75 4.65 -5.25
C LEU A 201 8.61 6.04 -4.62
N THR A 202 9.54 6.92 -4.93
CA THR A 202 9.36 8.37 -4.82
C THR A 202 9.13 8.95 -6.22
N GLU A 203 8.31 10.01 -6.33
CA GLU A 203 8.08 10.71 -7.60
C GLU A 203 7.56 9.77 -8.72
N ALA A 204 6.63 8.86 -8.39
CA ALA A 204 6.17 7.86 -9.33
C ALA A 204 5.36 8.42 -10.51
N GLY A 205 4.79 9.62 -10.38
CA GLY A 205 4.02 10.30 -11.41
C GLY A 205 2.53 10.45 -11.09
N THR A 206 1.73 10.74 -12.13
CA THR A 206 0.27 10.89 -12.03
C THR A 206 -0.41 9.56 -11.69
N VAL A 207 -1.72 9.59 -11.46
CA VAL A 207 -2.48 8.39 -11.07
C VAL A 207 -2.27 7.23 -12.04
N TYR A 208 -2.33 7.47 -13.35
CA TYR A 208 -2.16 6.40 -14.35
C TYR A 208 -0.71 5.89 -14.40
N SER A 209 0.24 6.76 -14.77
CA SER A 209 1.65 6.37 -14.94
C SER A 209 2.28 5.92 -13.62
N GLY A 210 1.98 6.62 -12.54
CA GLY A 210 2.51 6.30 -11.20
C GLY A 210 1.99 4.98 -10.65
N SER A 211 0.74 4.59 -10.96
CA SER A 211 0.21 3.27 -10.58
C SER A 211 0.93 2.15 -11.31
N ILE A 212 1.20 2.31 -12.62
CA ILE A 212 1.94 1.34 -13.43
C ILE A 212 3.37 1.21 -12.91
N SER A 213 4.09 2.33 -12.75
CA SER A 213 5.45 2.36 -12.23
C SER A 213 5.55 1.71 -10.84
N SER A 214 4.61 2.04 -9.94
CA SER A 214 4.53 1.45 -8.61
C SER A 214 4.21 -0.05 -8.67
N GLY A 215 3.32 -0.47 -9.58
CA GLY A 215 2.99 -1.87 -9.81
C GLY A 215 4.22 -2.68 -10.22
N ILE A 216 5.05 -2.13 -11.13
CA ILE A 216 6.31 -2.76 -11.54
C ILE A 216 7.29 -2.82 -10.36
N GLY A 217 7.61 -1.68 -9.75
CA GLY A 217 8.66 -1.63 -8.73
C GLY A 217 8.30 -2.36 -7.43
N ILE A 218 7.13 -2.07 -6.86
CA ILE A 218 6.65 -2.70 -5.63
C ILE A 218 6.33 -4.17 -5.91
N GLY A 219 5.63 -4.47 -7.03
CA GLY A 219 5.26 -5.84 -7.41
C GLY A 219 6.47 -6.76 -7.56
N THR A 220 7.54 -6.28 -8.23
CA THR A 220 8.79 -7.03 -8.39
C THR A 220 9.38 -7.45 -7.04
N LEU A 221 9.45 -6.54 -6.06
CA LEU A 221 9.97 -6.84 -4.73
C LEU A 221 9.06 -7.80 -3.96
N LEU A 222 7.75 -7.56 -4.01
CA LEU A 222 6.75 -8.38 -3.32
C LEU A 222 6.78 -9.83 -3.82
N MET A 223 6.88 -10.05 -5.13
CA MET A 223 6.97 -11.39 -5.73
C MET A 223 8.26 -12.13 -5.34
N GLN A 224 9.31 -11.41 -4.95
CA GLN A 224 10.54 -11.95 -4.38
C GLN A 224 10.45 -12.16 -2.86
N GLY A 225 9.31 -11.85 -2.24
CA GLY A 225 9.11 -11.95 -0.79
C GLY A 225 9.70 -10.78 0.00
N ILE A 226 10.03 -9.67 -0.64
CA ILE A 226 10.63 -8.47 -0.04
C ILE A 226 9.56 -7.40 0.14
N GLY A 227 9.39 -6.91 1.37
CA GLY A 227 8.47 -5.84 1.73
C GLY A 227 7.47 -6.26 2.80
N ASP A 228 7.38 -5.43 3.84
CA ASP A 228 6.53 -5.64 5.02
C ASP A 228 5.47 -4.57 5.15
N THR A 229 5.69 -3.42 4.55
CA THR A 229 4.72 -2.34 4.38
C THR A 229 4.98 -1.61 3.07
N ILE A 230 3.93 -1.14 2.43
CA ILE A 230 4.02 -0.49 1.12
C ILE A 230 3.37 0.90 1.13
N ARG A 231 3.89 1.80 0.27
CA ARG A 231 3.19 3.02 -0.11
C ARG A 231 3.33 3.26 -1.61
N VAL A 232 2.20 3.36 -2.29
CA VAL A 232 2.10 3.95 -3.62
C VAL A 232 2.09 5.46 -3.47
N SER A 233 2.89 6.20 -4.24
CA SER A 233 2.99 7.66 -4.17
C SER A 233 2.55 8.26 -5.49
N LEU A 234 1.40 8.95 -5.50
CA LEU A 234 0.80 9.49 -6.72
C LEU A 234 0.63 11.02 -6.63
N THR A 235 0.81 11.70 -7.75
CA THR A 235 0.38 13.09 -7.89
C THR A 235 -1.13 13.09 -8.10
N GLY A 236 -1.90 13.24 -7.00
CA GLY A 236 -3.36 13.21 -7.01
C GLY A 236 -3.98 13.03 -5.63
N ASP A 237 -5.25 12.66 -5.59
CA ASP A 237 -5.94 12.32 -4.35
C ASP A 237 -5.30 11.07 -3.72
N PRO A 238 -4.83 11.15 -2.44
CA PRO A 238 -4.15 10.02 -1.80
C PRO A 238 -5.05 8.81 -1.56
N VAL A 239 -6.37 8.92 -1.61
CA VAL A 239 -7.29 7.78 -1.59
C VAL A 239 -7.05 6.85 -2.78
N LYS A 240 -6.64 7.38 -3.94
CA LYS A 240 -6.30 6.58 -5.13
C LYS A 240 -5.03 5.73 -4.92
N GLU A 241 -4.11 6.17 -4.04
CA GLU A 241 -2.94 5.37 -3.65
C GLU A 241 -3.34 4.04 -3.00
N ILE A 242 -4.42 4.06 -2.18
CA ILE A 242 -4.92 2.86 -1.49
C ILE A 242 -5.50 1.85 -2.48
N ARG A 243 -6.29 2.33 -3.46
CA ARG A 243 -6.82 1.46 -4.51
C ARG A 243 -5.70 0.77 -5.29
N ALA A 244 -4.68 1.53 -5.70
CA ALA A 244 -3.52 0.99 -6.41
C ALA A 244 -2.74 -0.02 -5.54
N ALA A 245 -2.52 0.28 -4.25
CA ALA A 245 -1.85 -0.62 -3.31
C ALA A 245 -2.60 -1.94 -3.13
N LYS A 246 -3.93 -1.89 -2.99
CA LYS A 246 -4.78 -3.09 -2.91
C LYS A 246 -4.66 -3.95 -4.17
N ILE A 247 -4.74 -3.33 -5.35
CA ILE A 247 -4.61 -4.04 -6.63
C ILE A 247 -3.22 -4.69 -6.74
N ILE A 248 -2.14 -4.00 -6.38
CA ILE A 248 -0.78 -4.57 -6.41
C ILE A 248 -0.68 -5.80 -5.51
N LEU A 249 -1.16 -5.72 -4.26
CA LEU A 249 -1.11 -6.85 -3.33
C LEU A 249 -1.98 -8.02 -3.76
N GLN A 250 -3.15 -7.74 -4.32
CA GLN A 250 -4.08 -8.76 -4.83
C GLN A 250 -3.54 -9.43 -6.10
N SER A 251 -2.97 -8.66 -7.03
CA SER A 251 -2.34 -9.18 -8.25
C SER A 251 -1.09 -10.02 -7.96
N ALA A 252 -0.36 -9.69 -6.88
CA ALA A 252 0.76 -10.50 -6.40
C ALA A 252 0.34 -11.76 -5.60
N GLY A 253 -0.96 -12.00 -5.40
CA GLY A 253 -1.48 -13.14 -4.63
C GLY A 253 -1.17 -13.10 -3.13
N LEU A 254 -0.92 -11.91 -2.57
CA LEU A 254 -0.47 -11.75 -1.19
C LEU A 254 -1.58 -11.37 -0.22
N ARG A 255 -2.62 -10.69 -0.70
CA ARG A 255 -3.79 -10.27 0.09
C ARG A 255 -5.03 -10.18 -0.80
N GLU A 256 -6.19 -10.34 -0.19
CA GLU A 256 -7.50 -10.16 -0.82
C GLU A 256 -8.25 -9.01 -0.15
N PHE A 257 -8.86 -8.11 -0.94
CA PHE A 257 -9.49 -6.88 -0.43
C PHE A 257 -10.94 -6.69 -0.89
N GLY A 258 -11.54 -7.67 -1.50
CA GLY A 258 -12.88 -7.57 -2.07
C GLY A 258 -12.94 -8.15 -3.47
N PRO A 259 -13.89 -7.69 -4.32
CA PRO A 259 -14.10 -8.30 -5.62
C PRO A 259 -12.90 -8.13 -6.55
N ARG A 260 -12.61 -9.19 -7.30
CA ARG A 260 -11.64 -9.20 -8.39
C ARG A 260 -12.38 -9.41 -9.69
N ILE A 261 -12.03 -8.63 -10.71
CA ILE A 261 -12.60 -8.77 -12.05
C ILE A 261 -11.52 -9.23 -13.02
N THR A 262 -11.89 -10.18 -13.86
CA THR A 262 -11.14 -10.55 -15.05
C THR A 262 -12.02 -10.32 -16.27
N SER A 263 -11.56 -9.53 -17.23
CA SER A 263 -12.23 -9.35 -18.51
C SER A 263 -11.28 -9.66 -19.66
N CYS A 264 -11.79 -10.26 -20.71
CA CYS A 264 -10.98 -10.47 -21.91
C CYS A 264 -10.79 -9.16 -22.69
N PRO A 265 -9.66 -8.99 -23.39
CA PRO A 265 -9.51 -7.89 -24.31
C PRO A 265 -10.49 -8.06 -25.47
N THR A 266 -11.09 -6.97 -25.94
CA THR A 266 -11.95 -7.01 -27.12
C THR A 266 -11.18 -7.51 -28.34
N CYS A 267 -11.75 -8.45 -29.08
CA CYS A 267 -11.19 -8.96 -30.34
C CYS A 267 -12.30 -9.13 -31.37
N GLY A 268 -11.96 -9.52 -32.61
CA GLY A 268 -12.92 -9.71 -33.70
C GLY A 268 -14.02 -10.77 -33.46
N ARG A 269 -13.93 -11.53 -32.34
CA ARG A 269 -14.96 -12.50 -31.90
C ARG A 269 -15.95 -11.92 -30.91
N THR A 270 -15.73 -10.69 -30.43
CA THR A 270 -16.62 -10.03 -29.47
C THR A 270 -17.92 -9.64 -30.14
N GLU A 271 -19.04 -10.09 -29.62
CA GLU A 271 -20.37 -9.92 -30.21
C GLU A 271 -21.29 -9.04 -29.34
N ILE A 272 -20.78 -8.48 -28.25
CA ILE A 272 -21.48 -7.63 -27.27
C ILE A 272 -20.68 -6.35 -26.99
N ASP A 273 -21.30 -5.35 -26.37
CA ASP A 273 -20.60 -4.17 -25.84
C ASP A 273 -19.85 -4.54 -24.55
N LEU A 274 -18.75 -5.32 -24.73
CA LEU A 274 -17.95 -5.85 -23.63
C LEU A 274 -17.34 -4.75 -22.76
N ILE A 275 -16.86 -3.65 -23.36
CA ILE A 275 -16.19 -2.57 -22.65
C ILE A 275 -17.15 -1.96 -21.62
N SER A 276 -18.29 -1.46 -22.09
CA SER A 276 -19.32 -0.87 -21.23
C SER A 276 -19.84 -1.85 -20.19
N MET A 277 -19.97 -3.13 -20.55
CA MET A 277 -20.42 -4.18 -19.65
C MET A 277 -19.41 -4.44 -18.52
N ALA A 278 -18.13 -4.56 -18.84
CA ALA A 278 -17.06 -4.77 -17.85
C ALA A 278 -16.96 -3.58 -16.88
N GLU A 279 -17.01 -2.36 -17.39
CA GLU A 279 -16.98 -1.14 -16.57
C GLU A 279 -18.18 -1.06 -15.62
N LYS A 280 -19.40 -1.35 -16.10
CA LYS A 280 -20.61 -1.37 -15.27
C LYS A 280 -20.57 -2.44 -14.19
N VAL A 281 -20.05 -3.63 -14.52
CA VAL A 281 -19.90 -4.73 -13.55
C VAL A 281 -18.87 -4.33 -12.49
N GLU A 282 -17.71 -3.77 -12.90
CA GLU A 282 -16.68 -3.32 -11.98
C GLU A 282 -17.21 -2.24 -11.03
N GLU A 283 -17.83 -1.19 -11.58
CA GLU A 283 -18.37 -0.09 -10.79
C GLU A 283 -19.41 -0.58 -9.77
N ARG A 284 -20.34 -1.44 -10.20
CA ARG A 284 -21.37 -1.97 -9.32
C ARG A 284 -20.82 -2.89 -8.25
N LEU A 285 -19.87 -3.77 -8.58
CA LEU A 285 -19.19 -4.62 -7.61
C LEU A 285 -18.47 -3.78 -6.54
N MET A 286 -17.70 -2.78 -6.96
CA MET A 286 -16.95 -1.93 -6.02
C MET A 286 -17.85 -1.07 -5.14
N ARG A 287 -19.04 -0.69 -5.61
CA ARG A 287 -20.01 0.10 -4.86
C ARG A 287 -20.85 -0.75 -3.90
N GLU A 288 -21.39 -1.88 -4.37
CA GLU A 288 -22.38 -2.67 -3.64
C GLU A 288 -21.77 -3.81 -2.83
N TYR A 289 -20.57 -4.29 -3.21
CA TYR A 289 -19.89 -5.44 -2.61
C TYR A 289 -18.40 -5.17 -2.30
N PRO A 290 -18.02 -4.03 -1.72
CA PRO A 290 -16.61 -3.61 -1.61
C PRO A 290 -15.71 -4.54 -0.81
N THR A 291 -16.31 -5.40 0.04
CA THR A 291 -15.58 -6.34 0.92
C THR A 291 -15.74 -7.80 0.50
N LEU A 292 -16.69 -8.11 -0.39
CA LEU A 292 -16.98 -9.48 -0.80
C LEU A 292 -15.80 -10.08 -1.58
N LYS A 293 -15.21 -11.10 -1.05
CA LYS A 293 -14.10 -11.83 -1.70
C LYS A 293 -14.68 -12.74 -2.80
N ILE A 294 -14.81 -12.19 -4.00
CA ILE A 294 -15.33 -12.88 -5.17
C ILE A 294 -14.52 -12.56 -6.41
N HIS A 295 -14.28 -13.56 -7.24
CA HIS A 295 -13.67 -13.40 -8.56
C HIS A 295 -14.74 -13.47 -9.64
N VAL A 296 -14.98 -12.37 -10.33
CA VAL A 296 -15.99 -12.24 -11.38
C VAL A 296 -15.33 -12.15 -12.75
N ALA A 297 -15.80 -12.90 -13.72
CA ALA A 297 -15.32 -12.84 -15.09
C ALA A 297 -16.34 -12.19 -16.04
N VAL A 298 -15.87 -11.33 -16.94
CA VAL A 298 -16.69 -10.70 -17.97
C VAL A 298 -16.04 -10.96 -19.34
N MET A 299 -16.66 -11.84 -20.14
CA MET A 299 -16.10 -12.37 -21.38
C MET A 299 -16.92 -12.00 -22.59
N GLY A 300 -16.24 -11.62 -23.70
CA GLY A 300 -16.86 -11.10 -24.90
C GLY A 300 -17.44 -12.17 -25.85
N CYS A 301 -17.17 -13.45 -25.64
CA CYS A 301 -17.71 -14.52 -26.45
C CYS A 301 -17.90 -15.81 -25.64
N VAL A 302 -18.88 -16.60 -26.02
CA VAL A 302 -19.22 -17.88 -25.34
C VAL A 302 -18.21 -19.01 -25.57
N VAL A 303 -17.42 -18.90 -26.64
CA VAL A 303 -16.50 -19.98 -27.05
C VAL A 303 -15.37 -20.20 -26.03
N ASN A 304 -14.75 -19.11 -25.56
CA ASN A 304 -13.63 -19.18 -24.63
C ASN A 304 -14.00 -18.73 -23.21
N GLY A 305 -15.20 -18.17 -23.00
CA GLY A 305 -15.60 -17.61 -21.72
C GLY A 305 -15.42 -18.58 -20.55
N PRO A 306 -16.12 -19.73 -20.51
CA PRO A 306 -16.00 -20.69 -19.44
C PRO A 306 -14.62 -21.36 -19.35
N GLY A 307 -13.88 -21.47 -20.45
CA GLY A 307 -12.54 -22.09 -20.48
C GLY A 307 -11.45 -21.17 -19.90
N GLU A 308 -11.37 -19.95 -20.37
CA GLU A 308 -10.36 -18.96 -19.93
C GLU A 308 -10.64 -18.41 -18.51
N ALA A 309 -11.91 -18.39 -18.13
CA ALA A 309 -12.35 -17.87 -16.82
C ALA A 309 -12.75 -18.98 -15.83
N LYS A 310 -12.25 -20.19 -16.01
CA LYS A 310 -12.58 -21.35 -15.18
C LYS A 310 -12.31 -21.13 -13.69
N GLU A 311 -11.33 -20.33 -13.37
CA GLU A 311 -10.95 -20.02 -11.98
C GLU A 311 -11.82 -18.91 -11.34
N ALA A 312 -12.71 -18.28 -12.12
CA ALA A 312 -13.64 -17.31 -11.57
C ALA A 312 -14.77 -18.00 -10.80
N ASP A 313 -15.15 -17.42 -9.65
CA ASP A 313 -16.31 -17.91 -8.86
C ASP A 313 -17.57 -17.87 -9.71
N ILE A 314 -17.74 -16.80 -10.50
CA ILE A 314 -18.85 -16.59 -11.40
C ILE A 314 -18.43 -15.71 -12.58
N GLY A 315 -19.10 -15.85 -13.70
CA GLY A 315 -18.86 -14.98 -14.85
C GLY A 315 -20.00 -14.95 -15.85
N ILE A 316 -19.91 -13.98 -16.74
CA ILE A 316 -20.76 -13.84 -17.92
C ILE A 316 -19.93 -13.94 -19.19
N ALA A 317 -20.52 -14.49 -20.23
CA ALA A 317 -19.95 -14.48 -21.57
C ALA A 317 -21.02 -14.17 -22.60
N GLY A 318 -20.72 -13.20 -23.48
CA GLY A 318 -21.66 -12.74 -24.50
C GLY A 318 -21.62 -13.56 -25.79
N GLY A 319 -22.69 -13.48 -26.58
CA GLY A 319 -22.84 -14.00 -27.93
C GLY A 319 -23.97 -13.26 -28.63
N LYS A 320 -24.20 -13.52 -29.95
CA LYS A 320 -25.20 -12.80 -30.75
C LYS A 320 -26.60 -12.77 -30.11
N GLY A 321 -26.95 -11.62 -29.48
CA GLY A 321 -28.24 -11.39 -28.85
C GLY A 321 -28.55 -12.28 -27.62
N LYS A 322 -27.63 -13.15 -27.23
CA LYS A 322 -27.73 -14.05 -26.08
C LYS A 322 -26.40 -14.10 -25.35
N GLY A 323 -26.44 -14.46 -24.10
CA GLY A 323 -25.26 -14.71 -23.30
C GLY A 323 -25.47 -15.80 -22.29
N ILE A 324 -24.42 -16.16 -21.62
CA ILE A 324 -24.40 -17.20 -20.58
C ILE A 324 -23.86 -16.66 -19.27
N ILE A 325 -24.37 -17.22 -18.18
CA ILE A 325 -23.77 -17.10 -16.86
C ILE A 325 -23.14 -18.46 -16.53
N PHE A 326 -21.94 -18.43 -16.00
CA PHE A 326 -21.20 -19.64 -15.64
C PHE A 326 -20.59 -19.52 -14.23
N LYS A 327 -20.55 -20.65 -13.52
CA LYS A 327 -19.95 -20.79 -12.17
C LYS A 327 -18.93 -21.94 -12.21
N GLY A 328 -17.65 -21.67 -11.88
CA GLY A 328 -16.61 -22.68 -11.93
C GLY A 328 -16.44 -23.33 -13.32
N GLY A 329 -16.62 -22.57 -14.40
CA GLY A 329 -16.53 -23.05 -15.78
C GLY A 329 -17.78 -23.77 -16.32
N GLN A 330 -18.80 -24.00 -15.50
CA GLN A 330 -20.08 -24.62 -15.91
C GLN A 330 -21.15 -23.57 -16.20
N ILE A 331 -21.85 -23.73 -17.32
CA ILE A 331 -22.98 -22.83 -17.69
C ILE A 331 -24.15 -23.15 -16.76
N ILE A 332 -24.61 -22.13 -16.03
CA ILE A 332 -25.74 -22.24 -15.11
C ILE A 332 -27.01 -21.56 -15.64
N LYS A 333 -26.88 -20.59 -16.56
CA LYS A 333 -28.01 -19.86 -17.15
C LYS A 333 -27.66 -19.35 -18.54
N THR A 334 -28.66 -19.35 -19.43
CA THR A 334 -28.61 -18.64 -20.72
C THR A 334 -29.70 -17.60 -20.71
N CYS A 335 -29.40 -16.36 -21.13
CA CYS A 335 -30.34 -15.24 -21.14
C CYS A 335 -30.04 -14.27 -22.29
N SER A 336 -30.87 -13.26 -22.47
CA SER A 336 -30.61 -12.16 -23.39
C SER A 336 -29.47 -11.29 -22.90
N GLU A 337 -28.80 -10.55 -23.78
CA GLU A 337 -27.68 -9.65 -23.45
C GLU A 337 -28.08 -8.64 -22.38
N ASN A 338 -29.27 -8.06 -22.45
CA ASN A 338 -29.76 -7.08 -21.47
C ASN A 338 -30.01 -7.67 -20.07
N GLU A 339 -30.18 -8.99 -19.96
CA GLU A 339 -30.40 -9.69 -18.70
C GLU A 339 -29.08 -10.19 -18.07
N LEU A 340 -27.94 -10.13 -18.75
CA LEU A 340 -26.68 -10.66 -18.25
C LEU A 340 -26.25 -10.02 -16.93
N ILE A 341 -26.21 -8.69 -16.87
CA ILE A 341 -25.80 -7.97 -15.64
C ILE A 341 -26.80 -8.19 -14.50
N PRO A 342 -28.14 -7.99 -14.68
CA PRO A 342 -29.10 -8.31 -13.65
C PRO A 342 -28.96 -9.73 -13.06
N ASN A 343 -28.93 -10.72 -13.93
CA ASN A 343 -28.81 -12.12 -13.51
C ASN A 343 -27.45 -12.44 -12.87
N LEU A 344 -26.36 -11.82 -13.32
CA LEU A 344 -25.06 -11.96 -12.69
C LEU A 344 -25.11 -11.51 -11.22
N PHE A 345 -25.74 -10.37 -10.95
CA PHE A 345 -25.81 -9.84 -9.60
C PHE A 345 -26.83 -10.61 -8.72
N GLU A 346 -27.86 -11.22 -9.29
CA GLU A 346 -28.70 -12.18 -8.55
C GLU A 346 -27.89 -13.38 -8.06
N GLU A 347 -27.01 -13.92 -8.90
CA GLU A 347 -26.15 -15.04 -8.52
C GLU A 347 -25.05 -14.63 -7.55
N ILE A 348 -24.50 -13.41 -7.67
CA ILE A 348 -23.53 -12.84 -6.72
C ILE A 348 -24.16 -12.71 -5.33
N GLU A 349 -25.42 -12.28 -5.26
CA GLU A 349 -26.14 -12.18 -3.98
C GLU A 349 -26.32 -13.55 -3.32
N LYS A 350 -26.61 -14.61 -4.09
CA LYS A 350 -26.66 -15.98 -3.57
C LYS A 350 -25.30 -16.43 -3.03
N ILE A 351 -24.20 -16.15 -3.77
CA ILE A 351 -22.84 -16.46 -3.32
C ILE A 351 -22.51 -15.72 -2.03
N LYS A 352 -22.89 -14.44 -1.91
CA LYS A 352 -22.72 -13.65 -0.68
C LYS A 352 -23.42 -14.32 0.50
N GLN A 353 -24.69 -14.76 0.32
CA GLN A 353 -25.44 -15.46 1.35
C GLN A 353 -24.81 -16.81 1.70
N GLU A 354 -24.34 -17.60 0.72
CA GLU A 354 -23.62 -18.86 0.93
C GLU A 354 -22.33 -18.66 1.75
N LYS A 355 -21.63 -17.54 1.57
CA LYS A 355 -20.40 -17.19 2.32
C LYS A 355 -20.70 -16.62 3.72
N GLY A 356 -21.95 -16.37 4.08
CA GLY A 356 -22.34 -15.78 5.37
C GLY A 356 -21.86 -14.33 5.56
N GLU A 357 -21.58 -13.63 4.46
CA GLU A 357 -21.19 -12.22 4.48
C GLU A 357 -22.47 -11.36 4.40
N ASN A 358 -22.77 -10.62 5.45
CA ASN A 358 -23.94 -9.70 5.53
C ASN A 358 -23.63 -8.33 4.96
#